data_802e0b7d76853fdba2db0b47707b7148
#
_entry.id   802e0b7d76853fdba2db0b47707b7148
#
_cell.length_a   1.000
_cell.length_b   1.000
_cell.length_c   1.000
_cell.angle_alpha   90.00
_cell.angle_beta   90.00
_cell.angle_gamma   90.00
#
_symmetry.space_group_name_H-M   'P 1'
#
loop_
_entity.id
_entity.type
_entity.pdbx_description
1 polymer ?
#
loop_
_entity_poly.entity_id
_entity_poly.type
_entity_poly.pdbx_seq_one_letter_code
_entity_poly.pdbx_strand_id
1 'polypeptide(L)'
;MAAARQRILKWAGRIALGVLALVLVAIAGGAGFEAFARQQARTTFKPPGRLVDIGGGRKIHVDCRGQGAPTVILESGLDSGGSLAWSKVHDRIAAGTRTCAYDRAGIMWSDPGPAPRDAEAVSDDLHATLNAIGEKAPVVLVGHSLGGPFVMSFTRKHGDRVAGVVFVDASHPDQVARMKAAGVNYPEPPAVLKALAALTWTGWTRIPSDEGAVANMPPAAAAASKAHMATSLPGAMKELDSVDASFAQGGRLRSLGDRPLVVLTALKPLPAEALAQLNMTRADAGRMQAAWKALHADEASWSSRSRHQLVPDASHYIQYDRPDVVVAAVEEVVADVRARSAAAAPAKP
;
A
#
# COMPACT_ATOMS: atom_id res chain seq x y z
N MET A 1 -18.24 -62.55 5.91
CA MET A 1 -18.41 -61.06 5.82
C MET A 1 -17.40 -60.29 6.69
N ALA A 2 -17.12 -60.65 7.93
CA ALA A 2 -16.14 -59.95 8.80
C ALA A 2 -14.70 -59.89 8.27
N ALA A 3 -14.14 -60.98 7.73
CA ALA A 3 -12.79 -61.02 7.18
C ALA A 3 -12.61 -60.12 5.94
N ALA A 4 -13.60 -60.02 5.07
CA ALA A 4 -13.58 -59.13 3.93
C ALA A 4 -13.60 -57.64 4.35
N ARG A 5 -14.40 -57.29 5.34
CA ARG A 5 -14.46 -55.91 5.91
C ARG A 5 -13.13 -55.52 6.57
N GLN A 6 -12.45 -56.45 7.29
CA GLN A 6 -11.13 -56.17 7.84
C GLN A 6 -10.06 -55.96 6.77
N ARG A 7 -10.08 -56.72 5.65
CA ARG A 7 -9.17 -56.48 4.52
C ARG A 7 -9.39 -55.12 3.89
N ILE A 8 -10.63 -54.72 3.62
CA ILE A 8 -10.99 -53.44 3.05
C ILE A 8 -10.46 -52.31 3.96
N LEU A 9 -10.70 -52.38 5.26
CA LEU A 9 -10.24 -51.37 6.23
C LEU A 9 -8.69 -51.26 6.26
N LYS A 10 -7.96 -52.38 6.18
CA LYS A 10 -6.48 -52.37 6.11
C LYS A 10 -5.98 -51.75 4.81
N TRP A 11 -6.62 -52.01 3.67
CA TRP A 11 -6.27 -51.38 2.39
C TRP A 11 -6.60 -49.88 2.38
N ALA A 12 -7.76 -49.49 2.87
CA ALA A 12 -8.12 -48.10 3.01
C ALA A 12 -7.14 -47.33 3.91
N GLY A 13 -6.70 -47.94 5.03
CA GLY A 13 -5.67 -47.35 5.89
C GLY A 13 -4.32 -47.18 5.20
N ARG A 14 -3.89 -48.19 4.38
CA ARG A 14 -2.64 -48.08 3.61
C ARG A 14 -2.72 -47.00 2.52
N ILE A 15 -3.85 -46.91 1.84
CA ILE A 15 -4.09 -45.84 0.83
C ILE A 15 -4.08 -44.46 1.50
N ALA A 16 -4.77 -44.32 2.63
CA ALA A 16 -4.78 -43.05 3.39
C ALA A 16 -3.37 -42.64 3.86
N LEU A 17 -2.57 -43.59 4.37
CA LEU A 17 -1.17 -43.34 4.72
C LEU A 17 -0.32 -42.98 3.50
N GLY A 18 -0.50 -43.65 2.38
CA GLY A 18 0.19 -43.31 1.12
C GLY A 18 -0.17 -41.89 0.62
N VAL A 19 -1.43 -41.54 0.65
CA VAL A 19 -1.90 -40.17 0.30
C VAL A 19 -1.31 -39.14 1.27
N LEU A 20 -1.36 -39.40 2.58
CA LEU A 20 -0.78 -38.51 3.58
C LEU A 20 0.73 -38.32 3.35
N ALA A 21 1.47 -39.40 3.07
CA ALA A 21 2.90 -39.32 2.77
C ALA A 21 3.16 -38.45 1.53
N LEU A 22 2.38 -38.64 0.46
CA LEU A 22 2.50 -37.83 -0.77
C LEU A 22 2.20 -36.34 -0.50
N VAL A 23 1.19 -36.05 0.29
CA VAL A 23 0.86 -34.66 0.68
C VAL A 23 1.99 -34.04 1.49
N LEU A 24 2.55 -34.76 2.47
CA LEU A 24 3.68 -34.28 3.26
C LEU A 24 4.93 -34.03 2.41
N VAL A 25 5.23 -34.92 1.45
CA VAL A 25 6.34 -34.73 0.50
C VAL A 25 6.10 -33.52 -0.39
N ALA A 26 4.87 -33.31 -0.88
CA ALA A 26 4.53 -32.15 -1.69
C ALA A 26 4.68 -30.85 -0.89
N ILE A 27 4.20 -30.81 0.36
CA ILE A 27 4.36 -29.66 1.26
C ILE A 27 5.84 -29.39 1.54
N ALA A 28 6.61 -30.39 1.89
CA ALA A 28 8.06 -30.24 2.16
C ALA A 28 8.81 -29.77 0.92
N GLY A 29 8.51 -30.32 -0.25
CA GLY A 29 9.08 -29.90 -1.52
C GLY A 29 8.73 -28.47 -1.88
N GLY A 30 7.46 -28.08 -1.70
CA GLY A 30 6.99 -26.73 -1.91
C GLY A 30 7.64 -25.72 -0.96
N ALA A 31 7.75 -26.06 0.33
CA ALA A 31 8.44 -25.22 1.32
C ALA A 31 9.93 -25.04 1.00
N GLY A 32 10.61 -26.11 0.59
CA GLY A 32 12.00 -26.06 0.16
C GLY A 32 12.19 -25.18 -1.08
N PHE A 33 11.31 -25.34 -2.07
CA PHE A 33 11.30 -24.51 -3.27
C PHE A 33 11.05 -23.04 -2.93
N GLU A 34 10.07 -22.74 -2.05
CA GLU A 34 9.79 -21.35 -1.62
C GLU A 34 10.98 -20.73 -0.89
N ALA A 35 11.65 -21.47 0.00
CA ALA A 35 12.85 -21.00 0.69
C ALA A 35 13.97 -20.65 -0.32
N PHE A 36 14.20 -21.52 -1.30
CA PHE A 36 15.14 -21.27 -2.39
C PHE A 36 14.73 -20.04 -3.21
N ALA A 37 13.48 -19.94 -3.63
CA ALA A 37 12.98 -18.83 -4.43
C ALA A 37 13.04 -17.49 -3.68
N ARG A 38 12.79 -17.46 -2.36
CA ARG A 38 12.99 -16.26 -1.52
C ARG A 38 14.45 -15.85 -1.47
N GLN A 39 15.36 -16.81 -1.33
CA GLN A 39 16.79 -16.51 -1.35
C GLN A 39 17.21 -15.95 -2.71
N GLN A 40 16.74 -16.56 -3.80
CA GLN A 40 16.99 -16.07 -5.15
C GLN A 40 16.43 -14.65 -5.35
N ALA A 41 15.20 -14.38 -4.90
CA ALA A 41 14.60 -13.04 -4.98
C ALA A 41 15.46 -11.98 -4.27
N ARG A 42 15.94 -12.28 -3.06
CA ARG A 42 16.82 -11.40 -2.28
C ARG A 42 18.16 -11.10 -2.96
N THR A 43 18.71 -12.05 -3.69
CA THR A 43 19.99 -11.87 -4.40
C THR A 43 19.83 -11.17 -5.74
N THR A 44 18.74 -11.48 -6.47
CA THR A 44 18.46 -10.92 -7.79
C THR A 44 17.89 -9.50 -7.71
N PHE A 45 16.93 -9.28 -6.79
CA PHE A 45 16.26 -8.02 -6.59
C PHE A 45 16.70 -7.40 -5.25
N LYS A 46 17.90 -6.86 -5.23
CA LYS A 46 18.41 -6.14 -4.06
C LYS A 46 17.57 -4.90 -3.77
N PRO A 47 17.35 -4.55 -2.47
CA PRO A 47 16.64 -3.33 -2.15
C PRO A 47 17.37 -2.10 -2.70
N PRO A 48 16.71 -1.22 -3.43
CA PRO A 48 17.23 0.13 -3.65
C PRO A 48 17.23 0.86 -2.28
N GLY A 49 18.26 1.65 -1.98
CA GLY A 49 18.33 2.30 -0.67
C GLY A 49 18.88 1.40 0.44
N ARG A 50 18.28 1.41 1.63
CA ARG A 50 18.82 0.71 2.81
C ARG A 50 17.75 0.18 3.77
N LEU A 51 18.13 -0.79 4.57
CA LEU A 51 17.38 -1.24 5.74
C LEU A 51 17.80 -0.43 6.96
N VAL A 52 16.85 0.17 7.67
CA VAL A 52 17.08 0.95 8.89
C VAL A 52 16.45 0.25 10.09
N ASP A 53 17.17 0.24 11.20
CA ASP A 53 16.67 -0.34 12.45
C ASP A 53 15.67 0.63 13.10
N ILE A 54 14.47 0.16 13.34
CA ILE A 54 13.39 0.91 13.99
C ILE A 54 13.15 0.47 15.44
N GLY A 55 14.05 -0.31 16.00
CA GLY A 55 13.91 -0.91 17.32
C GLY A 55 13.17 -2.24 17.32
N GLY A 56 13.21 -2.94 18.46
CA GLY A 56 12.56 -4.24 18.62
C GLY A 56 13.12 -5.33 17.72
N GLY A 57 14.35 -5.20 17.22
CA GLY A 57 14.99 -6.13 16.30
C GLY A 57 14.41 -6.11 14.88
N ARG A 58 13.64 -5.07 14.51
CA ARG A 58 13.01 -4.93 13.19
C ARG A 58 13.70 -3.88 12.33
N LYS A 59 13.83 -4.19 11.04
CA LYS A 59 14.37 -3.27 10.03
C LYS A 59 13.31 -2.95 8.99
N ILE A 60 13.22 -1.68 8.65
CA ILE A 60 12.36 -1.17 7.58
C ILE A 60 13.24 -0.75 6.40
N HIS A 61 12.83 -1.16 5.21
CA HIS A 61 13.45 -0.68 3.97
C HIS A 61 13.02 0.74 3.68
N VAL A 62 13.98 1.59 3.35
CA VAL A 62 13.75 2.95 2.90
C VAL A 62 14.71 3.31 1.78
N ASP A 63 14.17 3.88 0.70
CA ASP A 63 14.89 4.40 -0.45
C ASP A 63 14.69 5.91 -0.51
N CYS A 64 15.72 6.65 -0.14
CA CYS A 64 15.73 8.12 -0.19
C CYS A 64 16.62 8.60 -1.31
N ARG A 65 16.08 9.44 -2.19
CA ARG A 65 16.76 10.02 -3.35
C ARG A 65 16.67 11.53 -3.32
N GLY A 66 17.56 12.20 -4.06
CA GLY A 66 17.60 13.66 -4.12
C GLY A 66 18.07 14.31 -2.83
N GLN A 67 18.02 15.64 -2.80
CA GLN A 67 18.48 16.49 -1.70
C GLN A 67 17.56 17.69 -1.53
N GLY A 68 17.67 18.38 -0.39
CA GLY A 68 16.88 19.59 -0.09
C GLY A 68 15.69 19.30 0.84
N ALA A 69 14.97 20.37 1.18
CA ALA A 69 13.83 20.35 2.09
C ALA A 69 12.60 21.02 1.43
N PRO A 70 11.38 20.67 1.88
CA PRO A 70 11.06 19.61 2.83
C PRO A 70 11.33 18.22 2.23
N THR A 71 11.58 17.21 3.08
CA THR A 71 11.59 15.82 2.63
C THR A 71 10.18 15.37 2.31
N VAL A 72 10.02 14.66 1.17
CA VAL A 72 8.76 14.03 0.77
C VAL A 72 8.78 12.56 1.15
N ILE A 73 7.73 12.06 1.77
CA ILE A 73 7.53 10.64 2.12
C ILE A 73 6.39 10.08 1.28
N LEU A 74 6.66 8.99 0.58
CA LEU A 74 5.73 8.31 -0.30
C LEU A 74 5.11 7.10 0.42
N GLU A 75 3.83 7.21 0.80
CA GLU A 75 3.06 6.20 1.51
C GLU A 75 2.18 5.43 0.54
N SER A 76 2.47 4.15 0.32
CA SER A 76 1.75 3.30 -0.63
C SER A 76 0.36 2.87 -0.12
N GLY A 77 -0.47 2.40 -1.05
CA GLY A 77 -1.77 1.80 -0.75
C GLY A 77 -1.66 0.37 -0.19
N LEU A 78 -2.80 -0.30 -0.08
CA LEU A 78 -2.85 -1.73 0.23
C LEU A 78 -2.38 -2.52 -1.00
N ASP A 79 -1.10 -2.78 -1.07
CA ASP A 79 -0.48 -3.54 -2.14
C ASP A 79 0.73 -4.34 -1.65
N SER A 80 1.24 -5.23 -2.47
CA SER A 80 2.45 -6.02 -2.19
C SER A 80 3.72 -5.40 -2.76
N GLY A 81 3.62 -4.26 -3.44
CA GLY A 81 4.73 -3.61 -4.15
C GLY A 81 5.48 -2.58 -3.31
N GLY A 82 4.89 -2.11 -2.21
CA GLY A 82 5.52 -1.17 -1.28
C GLY A 82 6.10 0.07 -1.96
N SER A 83 7.38 0.35 -1.73
CA SER A 83 8.10 1.48 -2.32
C SER A 83 8.09 1.48 -3.86
N LEU A 84 7.98 0.31 -4.49
CA LEU A 84 7.93 0.20 -5.96
C LEU A 84 6.63 0.76 -6.56
N ALA A 85 5.57 0.94 -5.77
CA ALA A 85 4.36 1.61 -6.22
C ALA A 85 4.62 3.04 -6.75
N TRP A 86 5.75 3.62 -6.39
CA TRP A 86 6.15 4.97 -6.76
C TRP A 86 7.21 5.03 -7.87
N SER A 87 7.53 3.90 -8.48
CA SER A 87 8.66 3.75 -9.41
C SER A 87 8.66 4.70 -10.62
N LYS A 88 7.50 5.22 -11.06
CA LYS A 88 7.42 6.20 -12.16
C LYS A 88 7.59 7.66 -11.72
N VAL A 89 7.42 7.95 -10.44
CA VAL A 89 7.42 9.34 -9.93
C VAL A 89 8.57 9.63 -8.99
N HIS A 90 9.13 8.61 -8.34
CA HIS A 90 10.13 8.79 -7.27
C HIS A 90 11.35 9.62 -7.74
N ASP A 91 12.03 9.23 -8.82
CA ASP A 91 13.18 9.98 -9.35
C ASP A 91 12.81 11.39 -9.81
N ARG A 92 11.62 11.54 -10.37
CA ARG A 92 11.15 12.85 -10.89
C ARG A 92 10.92 13.82 -9.73
N ILE A 93 10.27 13.38 -8.62
CA ILE A 93 10.09 14.20 -7.43
C ILE A 93 11.44 14.45 -6.76
N ALA A 94 12.29 13.43 -6.70
CA ALA A 94 13.62 13.52 -6.11
C ALA A 94 14.57 14.49 -6.81
N ALA A 95 14.31 14.83 -8.08
CA ALA A 95 15.04 15.87 -8.80
C ALA A 95 14.84 17.26 -8.18
N GLY A 96 13.68 17.52 -7.53
CA GLY A 96 13.32 18.81 -6.93
C GLY A 96 13.51 18.89 -5.42
N THR A 97 13.48 17.77 -4.70
CA THR A 97 13.63 17.72 -3.24
C THR A 97 13.99 16.31 -2.77
N ARG A 98 14.49 16.17 -1.54
CA ARG A 98 14.73 14.86 -0.95
C ARG A 98 13.41 14.09 -0.85
N THR A 99 13.36 12.88 -1.43
CA THR A 99 12.15 12.05 -1.50
C THR A 99 12.46 10.64 -1.05
N CYS A 100 11.68 10.11 -0.13
CA CYS A 100 11.85 8.76 0.42
C CYS A 100 10.59 7.94 0.17
N ALA A 101 10.74 6.79 -0.49
CA ALA A 101 9.76 5.71 -0.50
C ALA A 101 10.20 4.63 0.48
N TYR A 102 9.26 3.95 1.12
CA TYR A 102 9.59 2.91 2.09
C TYR A 102 8.61 1.73 1.99
N ASP A 103 9.02 0.61 2.52
CA ASP A 103 8.17 -0.57 2.60
C ASP A 103 7.67 -0.71 4.04
N ARG A 104 6.35 -0.79 4.20
CA ARG A 104 5.77 -1.07 5.51
C ARG A 104 6.16 -2.45 6.01
N ALA A 105 6.03 -2.69 7.30
CA ALA A 105 6.44 -3.96 7.93
C ALA A 105 5.77 -5.18 7.28
N GLY A 106 6.57 -6.11 6.82
CA GLY A 106 6.15 -7.33 6.14
C GLY A 106 5.87 -7.17 4.65
N ILE A 107 6.18 -6.02 4.06
CA ILE A 107 6.08 -5.76 2.62
C ILE A 107 7.48 -5.71 2.03
N MET A 108 7.66 -6.27 0.83
CA MET A 108 8.88 -6.28 0.03
C MET A 108 10.13 -6.69 0.84
N TRP A 109 10.98 -5.74 1.19
CA TRP A 109 12.27 -5.97 1.87
C TRP A 109 12.21 -5.72 3.38
N SER A 110 11.11 -5.19 3.90
CA SER A 110 10.96 -4.90 5.32
C SER A 110 10.66 -6.13 6.16
N ASP A 111 11.18 -6.15 7.39
CA ASP A 111 10.88 -7.19 8.36
C ASP A 111 9.38 -7.16 8.74
N PRO A 112 8.77 -8.32 9.05
CA PRO A 112 7.38 -8.36 9.46
C PRO A 112 7.17 -7.64 10.81
N GLY A 113 6.00 -7.00 10.94
CA GLY A 113 5.54 -6.40 12.18
C GLY A 113 4.54 -7.28 12.95
N PRO A 114 4.35 -7.00 14.25
CA PRO A 114 3.28 -7.61 15.03
C PRO A 114 1.90 -7.18 14.50
N ALA A 115 0.88 -7.97 14.75
CA ALA A 115 -0.51 -7.56 14.56
C ALA A 115 -0.99 -6.76 15.80
N PRO A 116 -1.98 -5.86 15.64
CA PRO A 116 -2.60 -5.45 14.37
C PRO A 116 -1.68 -4.60 13.50
N ARG A 117 -1.97 -4.55 12.17
CA ARG A 117 -1.28 -3.66 11.24
C ARG A 117 -2.23 -2.55 10.80
N ASP A 118 -2.77 -1.83 11.77
CA ASP A 118 -3.66 -0.70 11.58
C ASP A 118 -2.90 0.63 11.37
N ALA A 119 -3.63 1.72 11.15
CA ALA A 119 -3.04 3.02 10.85
C ALA A 119 -2.18 3.57 12.01
N GLU A 120 -2.49 3.24 13.26
CA GLU A 120 -1.67 3.66 14.40
C GLU A 120 -0.34 2.90 14.44
N ALA A 121 -0.34 1.59 14.19
CA ALA A 121 0.87 0.79 14.11
C ALA A 121 1.77 1.20 12.92
N VAL A 122 1.16 1.54 11.77
CA VAL A 122 1.88 2.10 10.60
C VAL A 122 2.48 3.47 10.94
N SER A 123 1.73 4.34 11.63
CA SER A 123 2.22 5.64 12.09
C SER A 123 3.43 5.52 13.00
N ASP A 124 3.42 4.56 13.93
CA ASP A 124 4.54 4.35 14.87
C ASP A 124 5.80 3.85 14.14
N ASP A 125 5.63 2.91 13.20
CA ASP A 125 6.73 2.42 12.37
C ASP A 125 7.30 3.54 11.47
N LEU A 126 6.45 4.38 10.87
CA LEU A 126 6.91 5.53 10.07
C LEU A 126 7.65 6.54 10.94
N HIS A 127 7.14 6.87 12.14
CA HIS A 127 7.84 7.79 13.06
C HIS A 127 9.23 7.25 13.45
N ALA A 128 9.32 5.95 13.78
CA ALA A 128 10.58 5.30 14.08
C ALA A 128 11.53 5.30 12.86
N THR A 129 10.99 5.07 11.66
CA THR A 129 11.74 5.11 10.40
C THR A 129 12.31 6.51 10.13
N LEU A 130 11.51 7.56 10.28
CA LEU A 130 11.98 8.95 10.13
C LEU A 130 13.12 9.28 11.11
N ASN A 131 12.99 8.84 12.35
CA ASN A 131 14.05 9.02 13.35
C ASN A 131 15.33 8.25 12.97
N ALA A 132 15.19 7.01 12.50
CA ALA A 132 16.31 6.15 12.09
C ALA A 132 17.07 6.69 10.87
N ILE A 133 16.38 7.39 9.96
CA ILE A 133 17.05 8.06 8.83
C ILE A 133 17.56 9.47 9.15
N GLY A 134 17.39 9.93 10.39
CA GLY A 134 17.82 11.25 10.84
C GLY A 134 16.94 12.40 10.37
N GLU A 135 15.72 12.10 9.85
CA GLU A 135 14.77 13.13 9.46
C GLU A 135 14.09 13.70 10.69
N LYS A 136 14.37 14.95 11.02
CA LYS A 136 13.81 15.65 12.18
C LYS A 136 12.88 16.79 11.81
N ALA A 137 13.04 17.32 10.60
CA ALA A 137 12.21 18.42 10.10
C ALA A 137 10.80 17.91 9.72
N PRO A 138 9.79 18.81 9.66
CA PRO A 138 8.50 18.47 9.12
C PRO A 138 8.58 18.05 7.65
N VAL A 139 7.86 16.99 7.30
CA VAL A 139 7.86 16.35 5.98
C VAL A 139 6.58 16.64 5.20
N VAL A 140 6.62 16.49 3.89
CA VAL A 140 5.42 16.39 3.05
C VAL A 140 5.06 14.90 2.91
N LEU A 141 3.81 14.55 3.23
CA LEU A 141 3.31 13.19 3.12
C LEU A 141 2.49 13.04 1.83
N VAL A 142 2.76 11.99 1.07
CA VAL A 142 2.01 11.63 -0.15
C VAL A 142 1.37 10.28 0.08
N GLY A 143 0.04 10.22 0.18
CA GLY A 143 -0.71 8.99 0.45
C GLY A 143 -1.50 8.53 -0.76
N HIS A 144 -1.29 7.27 -1.19
CA HIS A 144 -2.09 6.60 -2.21
C HIS A 144 -3.05 5.61 -1.57
N SER A 145 -4.33 5.60 -2.00
CA SER A 145 -5.29 4.58 -1.55
C SER A 145 -5.35 4.48 -0.02
N LEU A 146 -5.16 3.30 0.58
CA LEU A 146 -5.12 3.10 2.04
C LEU A 146 -4.01 3.93 2.73
N GLY A 147 -3.03 4.44 2.00
CA GLY A 147 -2.06 5.42 2.49
C GLY A 147 -2.68 6.71 3.00
N GLY A 148 -3.89 7.08 2.54
CA GLY A 148 -4.63 8.25 3.05
C GLY A 148 -4.91 8.16 4.56
N PRO A 149 -5.65 7.15 5.05
CA PRO A 149 -5.85 6.91 6.48
C PRO A 149 -4.55 6.80 7.29
N PHE A 150 -3.48 6.22 6.72
CA PHE A 150 -2.17 6.14 7.37
C PHE A 150 -1.55 7.53 7.56
N VAL A 151 -1.56 8.36 6.51
CA VAL A 151 -1.12 9.76 6.56
C VAL A 151 -1.91 10.57 7.59
N MET A 152 -3.24 10.40 7.63
CA MET A 152 -4.08 11.11 8.60
C MET A 152 -3.84 10.65 10.04
N SER A 153 -3.65 9.34 10.27
CA SER A 153 -3.29 8.82 11.58
C SER A 153 -1.91 9.33 12.04
N PHE A 154 -0.93 9.36 11.13
CA PHE A 154 0.39 9.96 11.41
C PHE A 154 0.27 11.44 11.74
N THR A 155 -0.50 12.19 10.96
CA THR A 155 -0.71 13.63 11.19
C THR A 155 -1.39 13.90 12.53
N ARG A 156 -2.32 13.05 12.94
CA ARG A 156 -2.97 13.16 14.26
C ARG A 156 -1.98 12.95 15.41
N LYS A 157 -1.08 11.97 15.28
CA LYS A 157 -0.11 11.61 16.34
C LYS A 157 1.11 12.52 16.36
N HIS A 158 1.53 13.00 15.20
CA HIS A 158 2.81 13.71 14.97
C HIS A 158 2.61 14.92 14.05
N GLY A 159 1.59 15.75 14.32
CA GLY A 159 1.23 16.88 13.45
C GLY A 159 2.32 17.93 13.29
N ASP A 160 3.18 18.09 14.29
CA ASP A 160 4.38 18.94 14.24
C ASP A 160 5.42 18.46 13.20
N ARG A 161 5.34 17.18 12.80
CA ARG A 161 6.21 16.56 11.80
C ARG A 161 5.64 16.62 10.38
N VAL A 162 4.48 17.28 10.16
CA VAL A 162 3.80 17.32 8.85
C VAL A 162 3.69 18.76 8.36
N ALA A 163 4.36 19.05 7.25
CA ALA A 163 4.38 20.35 6.61
C ALA A 163 3.30 20.51 5.53
N GLY A 164 2.91 19.44 4.85
CA GLY A 164 1.92 19.43 3.77
C GLY A 164 1.52 18.01 3.39
N VAL A 165 0.45 17.86 2.63
CA VAL A 165 -0.11 16.55 2.25
C VAL A 165 -0.52 16.53 0.78
N VAL A 166 -0.30 15.39 0.11
CA VAL A 166 -0.87 15.08 -1.21
C VAL A 166 -1.62 13.76 -1.11
N PHE A 167 -2.90 13.75 -1.45
CA PHE A 167 -3.69 12.53 -1.61
C PHE A 167 -3.77 12.13 -3.07
N VAL A 168 -3.32 10.92 -3.38
CA VAL A 168 -3.31 10.34 -4.72
C VAL A 168 -4.37 9.24 -4.75
N ASP A 169 -5.57 9.57 -5.16
CA ASP A 169 -6.76 8.70 -5.14
C ASP A 169 -6.91 7.96 -3.79
N ALA A 170 -6.79 8.72 -2.69
CA ALA A 170 -6.68 8.20 -1.35
C ALA A 170 -7.99 7.59 -0.85
N SER A 171 -7.89 6.62 0.04
CA SER A 171 -9.07 6.06 0.71
C SER A 171 -9.61 7.01 1.76
N HIS A 172 -10.89 7.34 1.66
CA HIS A 172 -11.59 8.17 2.64
C HIS A 172 -12.09 7.33 3.82
N PRO A 173 -12.02 7.79 5.07
CA PRO A 173 -12.51 7.04 6.24
C PRO A 173 -13.96 6.58 6.15
N ASP A 174 -14.83 7.36 5.49
CA ASP A 174 -16.26 7.04 5.34
C ASP A 174 -16.58 6.31 4.03
N GLN A 175 -15.57 5.89 3.26
CA GLN A 175 -15.81 5.36 1.91
C GLN A 175 -16.78 4.18 1.89
N VAL A 176 -16.65 3.22 2.82
CA VAL A 176 -17.53 2.04 2.89
C VAL A 176 -18.99 2.46 3.10
N ALA A 177 -19.23 3.34 4.07
CA ALA A 177 -20.59 3.81 4.38
C ALA A 177 -21.20 4.64 3.24
N ARG A 178 -20.43 5.56 2.63
CA ARG A 178 -20.89 6.40 1.53
C ARG A 178 -21.10 5.62 0.23
N MET A 179 -20.26 4.63 -0.07
CA MET A 179 -20.46 3.72 -1.20
C MET A 179 -21.72 2.89 -1.02
N LYS A 180 -21.93 2.31 0.16
CA LYS A 180 -23.15 1.58 0.49
C LYS A 180 -24.40 2.45 0.35
N ALA A 181 -24.36 3.69 0.84
CA ALA A 181 -25.45 4.67 0.69
C ALA A 181 -25.73 5.01 -0.79
N ALA A 182 -24.72 5.00 -1.66
CA ALA A 182 -24.85 5.17 -3.10
C ALA A 182 -25.34 3.90 -3.83
N GLY A 183 -25.64 2.83 -3.10
CA GLY A 183 -26.07 1.55 -3.67
C GLY A 183 -24.93 0.77 -4.34
N VAL A 184 -23.69 1.04 -3.97
CA VAL A 184 -22.49 0.34 -4.44
C VAL A 184 -22.00 -0.58 -3.33
N ASN A 185 -22.05 -1.88 -3.55
CA ASN A 185 -21.50 -2.86 -2.63
C ASN A 185 -20.03 -3.14 -3.03
N TYR A 186 -19.11 -2.86 -2.12
CA TYR A 186 -17.74 -3.35 -2.27
C TYR A 186 -17.73 -4.86 -2.03
N PRO A 187 -17.17 -5.64 -2.94
CA PRO A 187 -17.01 -7.06 -2.70
C PRO A 187 -16.04 -7.26 -1.52
N GLU A 188 -16.47 -8.00 -0.53
CA GLU A 188 -15.56 -8.42 0.53
C GLU A 188 -14.49 -9.36 -0.06
N PRO A 189 -13.22 -9.23 0.35
CA PRO A 189 -12.18 -10.16 -0.09
C PRO A 189 -12.58 -11.59 0.28
N PRO A 190 -12.48 -12.54 -0.66
CA PRO A 190 -12.85 -13.92 -0.37
C PRO A 190 -12.08 -14.47 0.84
N ALA A 191 -12.77 -15.12 1.78
CA ALA A 191 -12.13 -15.71 2.97
C ALA A 191 -11.00 -16.70 2.60
N VAL A 192 -11.10 -17.34 1.44
CA VAL A 192 -10.05 -18.22 0.89
C VAL A 192 -8.73 -17.46 0.65
N LEU A 193 -8.76 -16.17 0.35
CA LEU A 193 -7.54 -15.37 0.13
C LEU A 193 -6.71 -15.28 1.40
N LYS A 194 -7.33 -15.16 2.57
CA LYS A 194 -6.63 -15.17 3.87
C LYS A 194 -5.97 -16.53 4.15
N ALA A 195 -6.69 -17.62 3.86
CA ALA A 195 -6.14 -18.96 4.00
C ALA A 195 -4.96 -19.20 3.05
N LEU A 196 -5.09 -18.76 1.79
CA LEU A 196 -4.01 -18.84 0.80
C LEU A 196 -2.80 -18.00 1.20
N ALA A 197 -3.01 -16.80 1.74
CA ALA A 197 -1.92 -15.97 2.24
C ALA A 197 -1.14 -16.66 3.38
N ALA A 198 -1.83 -17.38 4.26
CA ALA A 198 -1.19 -18.16 5.31
C ALA A 198 -0.38 -19.35 4.78
N LEU A 199 -0.65 -19.79 3.55
CA LEU A 199 0.03 -20.91 2.90
C LEU A 199 1.13 -20.49 1.90
N THR A 200 1.50 -19.20 1.85
CA THR A 200 2.54 -18.70 0.92
C THR A 200 3.87 -19.44 1.08
N TRP A 201 4.18 -19.93 2.28
CA TRP A 201 5.38 -20.69 2.59
C TRP A 201 5.45 -22.06 1.88
N THR A 202 4.34 -22.56 1.33
CA THR A 202 4.30 -23.80 0.53
C THR A 202 4.65 -23.59 -0.94
N GLY A 203 4.94 -22.36 -1.37
CA GLY A 203 5.34 -22.03 -2.74
C GLY A 203 4.21 -21.92 -3.76
N TRP A 204 2.94 -21.99 -3.37
CA TRP A 204 1.82 -21.88 -4.30
C TRP A 204 1.81 -20.56 -5.09
N THR A 205 2.28 -19.46 -4.46
CA THR A 205 2.39 -18.13 -5.08
C THR A 205 3.42 -18.07 -6.23
N ARG A 206 4.21 -19.14 -6.42
CA ARG A 206 5.17 -19.29 -7.53
C ARG A 206 4.57 -19.92 -8.76
N ILE A 207 3.33 -20.44 -8.65
CA ILE A 207 2.62 -20.96 -9.82
C ILE A 207 2.35 -19.76 -10.75
N PRO A 208 2.76 -19.86 -12.04
CA PRO A 208 2.58 -18.76 -12.97
C PRO A 208 1.09 -18.36 -13.05
N SER A 209 0.81 -17.10 -12.78
CA SER A 209 -0.47 -16.47 -13.02
C SER A 209 -0.23 -15.07 -13.58
N ASP A 210 -1.04 -14.65 -14.51
CA ASP A 210 -1.03 -13.28 -15.02
C ASP A 210 -1.85 -12.33 -14.13
N GLU A 211 -2.45 -12.86 -13.07
CA GLU A 211 -3.26 -12.12 -12.12
C GLU A 211 -2.37 -11.29 -11.17
N GLY A 212 -2.76 -10.04 -10.94
CA GLY A 212 -2.15 -9.16 -9.94
C GLY A 212 -1.05 -8.22 -10.44
N ALA A 213 -0.72 -8.21 -11.73
CA ALA A 213 0.14 -7.18 -12.28
C ALA A 213 -0.59 -5.84 -12.30
N VAL A 214 -0.07 -4.83 -11.59
CA VAL A 214 -0.60 -3.47 -11.72
C VAL A 214 -0.30 -2.96 -13.11
N ALA A 215 -1.38 -2.59 -13.83
CA ALA A 215 -1.24 -2.04 -15.18
C ALA A 215 -0.29 -0.84 -15.19
N ASN A 216 0.55 -0.76 -16.23
CA ASN A 216 1.53 0.31 -16.41
C ASN A 216 2.67 0.37 -15.38
N MET A 217 2.83 -0.62 -14.49
CA MET A 217 4.02 -0.73 -13.66
C MET A 217 5.25 -0.99 -14.54
N PRO A 218 6.40 -0.34 -14.31
CA PRO A 218 7.63 -0.62 -15.05
C PRO A 218 8.03 -2.10 -14.95
N PRO A 219 8.48 -2.76 -16.03
CA PRO A 219 8.76 -4.20 -16.04
C PRO A 219 9.70 -4.68 -14.94
N ALA A 220 10.75 -3.91 -14.63
CA ALA A 220 11.70 -4.24 -13.56
C ALA A 220 11.04 -4.21 -12.16
N ALA A 221 10.18 -3.22 -11.91
CA ALA A 221 9.43 -3.11 -10.66
C ALA A 221 8.39 -4.23 -10.54
N ALA A 222 7.69 -4.56 -11.63
CA ALA A 222 6.75 -5.68 -11.68
C ALA A 222 7.44 -7.03 -11.40
N ALA A 223 8.60 -7.27 -12.00
CA ALA A 223 9.38 -8.47 -11.77
C ALA A 223 9.84 -8.60 -10.31
N ALA A 224 10.33 -7.51 -9.70
CA ALA A 224 10.72 -7.48 -8.30
C ALA A 224 9.52 -7.70 -7.36
N SER A 225 8.39 -7.03 -7.61
CA SER A 225 7.14 -7.21 -6.84
C SER A 225 6.66 -8.66 -6.91
N LYS A 226 6.62 -9.27 -8.11
CA LYS A 226 6.25 -10.68 -8.30
C LYS A 226 7.19 -11.62 -7.55
N ALA A 227 8.50 -11.36 -7.57
CA ALA A 227 9.48 -12.18 -6.86
C ALA A 227 9.33 -12.12 -5.34
N HIS A 228 8.84 -11.01 -4.79
CA HIS A 228 8.61 -10.82 -3.36
C HIS A 228 7.16 -11.07 -2.90
N MET A 229 6.26 -11.47 -3.80
CA MET A 229 4.83 -11.67 -3.51
C MET A 229 4.61 -12.59 -2.30
N ALA A 230 5.31 -13.73 -2.22
CA ALA A 230 5.18 -14.65 -1.10
C ALA A 230 5.65 -14.07 0.25
N THR A 231 6.51 -13.05 0.23
CA THR A 231 6.95 -12.33 1.43
C THR A 231 5.94 -11.23 1.80
N SER A 232 5.43 -10.49 0.81
CA SER A 232 4.58 -9.32 1.01
C SER A 232 3.12 -9.66 1.31
N LEU A 233 2.57 -10.73 0.72
CA LEU A 233 1.15 -11.06 0.83
C LEU A 233 0.68 -11.28 2.29
N PRO A 234 1.41 -11.97 3.17
CA PRO A 234 1.03 -12.07 4.59
C PRO A 234 1.00 -10.73 5.31
N GLY A 235 1.89 -9.79 4.96
CA GLY A 235 1.90 -8.43 5.49
C GLY A 235 0.68 -7.63 5.03
N ALA A 236 0.40 -7.64 3.73
CA ALA A 236 -0.77 -6.98 3.13
C ALA A 236 -2.08 -7.52 3.70
N MET A 237 -2.18 -8.84 3.96
CA MET A 237 -3.37 -9.41 4.59
C MET A 237 -3.59 -8.94 6.03
N LYS A 238 -2.53 -8.73 6.81
CA LYS A 238 -2.66 -8.14 8.16
C LYS A 238 -3.15 -6.69 8.12
N GLU A 239 -2.73 -5.91 7.12
CA GLU A 239 -3.24 -4.56 6.89
C GLU A 239 -4.72 -4.60 6.45
N LEU A 240 -5.09 -5.52 5.57
CA LEU A 240 -6.47 -5.74 5.14
C LEU A 240 -7.37 -6.16 6.33
N ASP A 241 -6.89 -7.04 7.21
CA ASP A 241 -7.61 -7.42 8.43
C ASP A 241 -7.82 -6.25 9.40
N SER A 242 -7.02 -5.20 9.27
CA SER A 242 -7.04 -4.00 10.11
C SER A 242 -7.66 -2.78 9.40
N VAL A 243 -8.25 -2.95 8.20
CA VAL A 243 -8.70 -1.83 7.36
C VAL A 243 -9.78 -0.98 8.04
N ASP A 244 -10.75 -1.60 8.70
CA ASP A 244 -11.81 -0.88 9.40
C ASP A 244 -11.26 -0.06 10.57
N ALA A 245 -10.32 -0.64 11.33
CA ALA A 245 -9.60 0.09 12.38
C ALA A 245 -8.80 1.26 11.80
N SER A 246 -8.15 1.06 10.66
CA SER A 246 -7.37 2.10 9.96
C SER A 246 -8.26 3.25 9.49
N PHE A 247 -9.45 2.96 8.95
CA PHE A 247 -10.43 4.00 8.59
C PHE A 247 -10.93 4.76 9.83
N ALA A 248 -11.28 4.04 10.90
CA ALA A 248 -11.72 4.67 12.14
C ALA A 248 -10.63 5.54 12.77
N GLN A 249 -9.37 5.12 12.75
CA GLN A 249 -8.24 5.86 13.30
C GLN A 249 -7.87 7.08 12.44
N GLY A 250 -7.78 6.93 11.12
CA GLY A 250 -7.54 8.03 10.17
C GLY A 250 -8.66 9.07 10.21
N GLY A 251 -9.91 8.62 10.37
CA GLY A 251 -11.09 9.47 10.46
C GLY A 251 -11.22 10.33 11.72
N ARG A 252 -10.36 10.10 12.73
CA ARG A 252 -10.33 10.92 13.95
C ARG A 252 -9.76 12.33 13.73
N LEU A 253 -9.04 12.55 12.65
CA LEU A 253 -8.57 13.86 12.23
C LEU A 253 -9.16 14.20 10.86
N ARG A 254 -9.90 15.32 10.77
CA ARG A 254 -10.50 15.81 9.52
C ARG A 254 -10.19 17.28 9.33
N SER A 255 -9.03 17.71 9.82
CA SER A 255 -8.53 19.06 9.62
C SER A 255 -7.01 19.04 9.57
N LEU A 256 -6.50 19.64 8.52
CA LEU A 256 -5.08 19.89 8.32
C LEU A 256 -4.72 21.36 8.63
N GLY A 257 -5.73 22.13 9.06
CA GLY A 257 -5.56 23.56 9.32
C GLY A 257 -5.24 24.33 8.05
N ASP A 258 -4.10 25.01 8.04
CA ASP A 258 -3.58 25.78 6.91
C ASP A 258 -2.41 25.09 6.19
N ARG A 259 -2.18 23.79 6.42
CA ARG A 259 -1.19 23.03 5.68
C ARG A 259 -1.57 22.89 4.21
N PRO A 260 -0.65 23.10 3.27
CA PRO A 260 -0.97 22.88 1.86
C PRO A 260 -1.41 21.44 1.63
N LEU A 261 -2.50 21.29 0.88
CA LEU A 261 -3.12 20.01 0.53
C LEU A 261 -3.46 19.96 -0.95
N VAL A 262 -3.05 18.91 -1.64
CA VAL A 262 -3.56 18.60 -2.99
C VAL A 262 -4.24 17.24 -2.94
N VAL A 263 -5.46 17.16 -3.48
CA VAL A 263 -6.24 15.92 -3.61
C VAL A 263 -6.40 15.61 -5.09
N LEU A 264 -5.92 14.45 -5.52
CA LEU A 264 -6.05 13.93 -6.88
C LEU A 264 -7.11 12.84 -6.91
N THR A 265 -8.09 12.94 -7.81
CA THR A 265 -9.16 11.95 -7.97
C THR A 265 -9.08 11.31 -9.34
N ALA A 266 -8.92 9.98 -9.38
CA ALA A 266 -8.97 9.18 -10.58
C ALA A 266 -10.42 9.06 -11.10
N LEU A 267 -10.62 9.32 -12.39
CA LEU A 267 -11.97 9.28 -12.99
C LEU A 267 -12.01 8.50 -14.32
N LYS A 268 -10.97 7.73 -14.66
CA LYS A 268 -11.00 6.89 -15.85
C LYS A 268 -12.13 5.87 -15.73
N PRO A 269 -13.04 5.79 -16.72
CA PRO A 269 -14.12 4.81 -16.69
C PRO A 269 -13.59 3.37 -16.63
N LEU A 270 -14.25 2.52 -15.84
CA LEU A 270 -13.94 1.10 -15.80
C LEU A 270 -14.23 0.45 -17.16
N PRO A 271 -13.32 -0.34 -17.72
CA PRO A 271 -13.55 -1.10 -18.93
C PRO A 271 -14.64 -2.17 -18.73
N ALA A 272 -15.25 -2.64 -19.81
CA ALA A 272 -16.36 -3.60 -19.76
C ALA A 272 -15.97 -4.90 -19.04
N GLU A 273 -14.75 -5.36 -19.23
CA GLU A 273 -14.19 -6.56 -18.59
C GLU A 273 -14.11 -6.40 -17.07
N ALA A 274 -13.67 -5.24 -16.59
CA ALA A 274 -13.59 -4.95 -15.15
C ALA A 274 -15.01 -4.84 -14.55
N LEU A 275 -15.96 -4.25 -15.26
CA LEU A 275 -17.36 -4.21 -14.82
C LEU A 275 -17.93 -5.62 -14.67
N ALA A 276 -17.66 -6.51 -15.63
CA ALA A 276 -18.10 -7.90 -15.58
C ALA A 276 -17.47 -8.66 -14.39
N GLN A 277 -16.17 -8.50 -14.15
CA GLN A 277 -15.45 -9.12 -13.02
C GLN A 277 -16.00 -8.66 -11.66
N LEU A 278 -16.37 -7.38 -11.56
CA LEU A 278 -16.95 -6.79 -10.36
C LEU A 278 -18.46 -7.01 -10.23
N ASN A 279 -19.09 -7.67 -11.21
CA ASN A 279 -20.53 -7.82 -11.30
C ASN A 279 -21.30 -6.48 -11.21
N MET A 280 -20.77 -5.44 -11.88
CA MET A 280 -21.27 -4.08 -11.86
C MET A 280 -21.86 -3.68 -13.21
N THR A 281 -22.95 -2.92 -13.17
CA THR A 281 -23.48 -2.22 -14.36
C THR A 281 -22.74 -0.90 -14.59
N ARG A 282 -22.88 -0.30 -15.77
CA ARG A 282 -22.37 1.07 -16.03
C ARG A 282 -23.01 2.11 -15.11
N ALA A 283 -24.26 1.91 -14.71
CA ALA A 283 -24.95 2.78 -13.77
C ALA A 283 -24.34 2.67 -12.36
N ASP A 284 -23.98 1.46 -11.93
CA ASP A 284 -23.27 1.23 -10.66
C ASP A 284 -21.90 1.95 -10.65
N ALA A 285 -21.14 1.80 -11.73
CA ALA A 285 -19.87 2.47 -11.89
C ALA A 285 -20.01 4.01 -11.87
N GLY A 286 -21.07 4.54 -12.49
CA GLY A 286 -21.37 5.97 -12.43
C GLY A 286 -21.69 6.45 -11.02
N ARG A 287 -22.47 5.70 -10.24
CA ARG A 287 -22.74 6.00 -8.82
C ARG A 287 -21.48 5.92 -7.96
N MET A 288 -20.67 4.88 -8.18
CA MET A 288 -19.39 4.72 -7.51
C MET A 288 -18.48 5.93 -7.76
N GLN A 289 -18.32 6.32 -9.02
CA GLN A 289 -17.46 7.45 -9.39
C GLN A 289 -17.97 8.78 -8.80
N ALA A 290 -19.30 9.00 -8.78
CA ALA A 290 -19.89 10.17 -8.16
C ALA A 290 -19.63 10.21 -6.64
N ALA A 291 -19.81 9.08 -5.95
CA ALA A 291 -19.53 8.96 -4.53
C ALA A 291 -18.04 9.15 -4.24
N TRP A 292 -17.15 8.58 -5.06
CA TRP A 292 -15.70 8.74 -4.95
C TRP A 292 -15.27 10.21 -5.08
N LYS A 293 -15.78 10.89 -6.10
CA LYS A 293 -15.54 12.33 -6.28
C LYS A 293 -16.01 13.16 -5.09
N ALA A 294 -17.18 12.83 -4.51
CA ALA A 294 -17.71 13.53 -3.34
C ALA A 294 -16.87 13.30 -2.07
N LEU A 295 -16.33 12.07 -1.89
CA LEU A 295 -15.41 11.74 -0.81
C LEU A 295 -14.13 12.57 -0.89
N HIS A 296 -13.51 12.66 -2.06
CA HIS A 296 -12.30 13.46 -2.25
C HIS A 296 -12.56 14.97 -2.19
N ALA A 297 -13.76 15.44 -2.54
CA ALA A 297 -14.14 16.82 -2.29
C ALA A 297 -14.24 17.13 -0.78
N ASP A 298 -14.69 16.14 0.02
CA ASP A 298 -14.67 16.26 1.49
C ASP A 298 -13.23 16.33 2.02
N GLU A 299 -12.31 15.43 1.53
CA GLU A 299 -10.89 15.50 1.89
C GLU A 299 -10.27 16.86 1.55
N ALA A 300 -10.61 17.42 0.40
CA ALA A 300 -10.15 18.75 0.02
C ALA A 300 -10.64 19.86 0.97
N SER A 301 -11.75 19.66 1.68
CA SER A 301 -12.24 20.61 2.69
C SER A 301 -11.42 20.60 3.99
N TRP A 302 -10.54 19.61 4.21
CA TRP A 302 -9.79 19.46 5.46
C TRP A 302 -8.66 20.47 5.62
N SER A 303 -8.32 21.24 4.58
CA SER A 303 -7.36 22.35 4.67
C SER A 303 -7.93 23.60 4.07
N SER A 304 -7.64 24.76 4.72
CA SER A 304 -7.94 26.08 4.14
C SER A 304 -7.08 26.43 2.93
N ARG A 305 -6.03 25.64 2.66
CA ARG A 305 -5.09 25.79 1.54
C ARG A 305 -5.06 24.51 0.72
N SER A 306 -6.20 24.15 0.18
CA SER A 306 -6.34 22.92 -0.60
C SER A 306 -6.64 23.20 -2.07
N ARG A 307 -6.24 22.24 -2.90
CA ARG A 307 -6.65 22.12 -4.30
C ARG A 307 -7.14 20.69 -4.57
N HIS A 308 -8.29 20.58 -5.20
CA HIS A 308 -8.84 19.31 -5.67
C HIS A 308 -8.72 19.23 -7.19
N GLN A 309 -8.08 18.19 -7.70
CA GLN A 309 -7.88 17.95 -9.13
C GLN A 309 -8.48 16.62 -9.57
N LEU A 310 -9.35 16.68 -10.55
CA LEU A 310 -9.91 15.51 -11.22
C LEU A 310 -8.97 15.06 -12.34
N VAL A 311 -8.71 13.75 -12.45
CA VAL A 311 -7.81 13.13 -13.44
C VAL A 311 -8.63 12.14 -14.28
N PRO A 312 -9.29 12.61 -15.37
CA PRO A 312 -10.28 11.82 -16.11
C PRO A 312 -9.69 10.63 -16.88
N ASP A 313 -8.42 10.65 -17.15
CA ASP A 313 -7.67 9.65 -17.93
C ASP A 313 -6.78 8.73 -17.08
N ALA A 314 -6.87 8.83 -15.74
CA ALA A 314 -6.16 7.96 -14.82
C ALA A 314 -7.09 6.97 -14.11
N SER A 315 -6.62 5.73 -13.96
CA SER A 315 -7.17 4.73 -13.05
C SER A 315 -6.75 5.02 -11.61
N HIS A 316 -7.15 4.15 -10.68
CA HIS A 316 -6.76 4.21 -9.27
C HIS A 316 -5.25 4.43 -9.04
N TYR A 317 -4.40 3.98 -9.94
CA TYR A 317 -2.95 4.18 -9.90
C TYR A 317 -2.54 5.41 -10.72
N ILE A 318 -2.93 6.62 -10.30
CA ILE A 318 -2.60 7.88 -10.98
C ILE A 318 -1.08 8.01 -11.19
N GLN A 319 -0.27 7.56 -10.23
CA GLN A 319 1.18 7.57 -10.30
C GLN A 319 1.76 6.73 -11.45
N TYR A 320 0.98 5.79 -12.00
CA TYR A 320 1.37 5.01 -13.18
C TYR A 320 0.79 5.55 -14.48
N ASP A 321 -0.46 5.98 -14.46
CA ASP A 321 -1.16 6.45 -15.66
C ASP A 321 -0.80 7.90 -16.00
N ARG A 322 -0.72 8.76 -14.99
CA ARG A 322 -0.43 10.20 -15.11
C ARG A 322 0.64 10.63 -14.08
N PRO A 323 1.86 10.09 -14.19
CA PRO A 323 2.96 10.45 -13.30
C PRO A 323 3.27 11.96 -13.28
N ASP A 324 3.04 12.65 -14.39
CA ASP A 324 3.18 14.10 -14.52
C ASP A 324 2.28 14.86 -13.55
N VAL A 325 1.03 14.41 -13.39
CA VAL A 325 0.04 15.02 -12.48
C VAL A 325 0.46 14.87 -11.02
N VAL A 326 0.94 13.67 -10.64
CA VAL A 326 1.41 13.42 -9.27
C VAL A 326 2.66 14.24 -8.95
N VAL A 327 3.63 14.29 -9.88
CA VAL A 327 4.84 15.10 -9.71
C VAL A 327 4.49 16.57 -9.52
N ALA A 328 3.65 17.14 -10.40
CA ALA A 328 3.23 18.54 -10.30
C ALA A 328 2.50 18.84 -8.97
N ALA A 329 1.64 17.93 -8.48
CA ALA A 329 0.95 18.10 -7.19
C ALA A 329 1.93 18.13 -6.01
N VAL A 330 2.94 17.27 -6.03
CA VAL A 330 3.97 17.26 -4.98
C VAL A 330 4.85 18.51 -5.05
N GLU A 331 5.27 18.92 -6.25
CA GLU A 331 6.06 20.15 -6.45
C GLU A 331 5.30 21.39 -5.96
N GLU A 332 4.00 21.49 -6.20
CA GLU A 332 3.14 22.56 -5.72
C GLU A 332 3.14 22.64 -4.18
N VAL A 333 2.90 21.50 -3.50
CA VAL A 333 2.91 21.45 -2.04
C VAL A 333 4.29 21.78 -1.49
N VAL A 334 5.36 21.27 -2.08
CA VAL A 334 6.75 21.55 -1.69
C VAL A 334 7.06 23.04 -1.84
N ALA A 335 6.66 23.68 -2.95
CA ALA A 335 6.86 25.10 -3.19
C ALA A 335 6.12 25.95 -2.14
N ASP A 336 4.87 25.61 -1.82
CA ASP A 336 4.09 26.32 -0.80
C ASP A 336 4.71 26.18 0.60
N VAL A 337 5.18 24.98 0.98
CA VAL A 337 5.92 24.77 2.24
C VAL A 337 7.19 25.62 2.30
N ARG A 338 7.96 25.70 1.21
CA ARG A 338 9.17 26.52 1.12
C ARG A 338 8.87 28.01 1.28
N ALA A 339 7.86 28.51 0.58
CA ALA A 339 7.45 29.92 0.66
C ALA A 339 7.07 30.32 2.10
N ARG A 340 6.34 29.44 2.81
CA ARG A 340 5.95 29.68 4.21
C ARG A 340 7.16 29.64 5.15
N SER A 341 8.06 28.70 4.95
CA SER A 341 9.28 28.62 5.76
C SER A 341 10.17 29.86 5.59
N ALA A 342 10.24 30.40 4.35
CA ALA A 342 10.96 31.62 4.05
C ALA A 342 10.31 32.86 4.70
N ALA A 343 8.97 32.93 4.69
CA ALA A 343 8.22 34.03 5.32
C ALA A 343 8.27 34.01 6.84
N ALA A 344 8.43 32.83 7.46
CA ALA A 344 8.57 32.68 8.92
C ALA A 344 10.00 32.89 9.42
N ALA A 345 11.01 32.93 8.54
CA ALA A 345 12.40 33.19 8.91
C ALA A 345 12.54 34.66 9.35
N PRO A 346 13.17 34.97 10.51
CA PRO A 346 13.42 36.35 10.92
C PRO A 346 14.23 37.06 9.83
N ALA A 347 13.84 38.31 9.53
CA ALA A 347 14.63 39.17 8.63
C ALA A 347 16.07 39.20 9.13
N LYS A 348 17.03 38.84 8.27
CA LYS A 348 18.44 38.99 8.61
C LYS A 348 18.70 40.46 8.94
N PRO A 349 19.39 40.74 10.09
CA PRO A 349 19.71 42.11 10.47
C PRO A 349 20.62 42.80 9.45
#